data_e27a08f89b46f8269e13487f1bee3158
#
_entry.id   e27a08f89b46f8269e13487f1bee3158
#
_cell.length_a   1.000
_cell.length_b   1.000
_cell.length_c   1.000
_cell.angle_alpha   90.00
_cell.angle_beta   90.00
_cell.angle_gamma   90.00
#
_symmetry.space_group_name_H-M   'P 1'
#
loop_
_entity.id
_entity.type
_entity.pdbx_description
1 polymer ?
#
loop_
_entity_poly.entity_id
_entity_poly.type
_entity_poly.pdbx_seq_one_letter_code
_entity_poly.pdbx_strand_id
1 'polypeptide(L)'
;LTEGTYIIKHDGYYYLVGSAGSCCDGANSTYHLVVARSKNLFGPYVDRVGKSALDNNFSSLLYRSSKVVGPGHCSEFIQDDAGQYWVLYHGYDASNISAGRKTYLDKVTWDEDGWPVIKEMRPSENGECEPPVIKTTAIEDINADSAEKHGIHLSSHMVDDHLTITSERQEPFSWQVVTIHGEKWLSGKAQNGATV
;
A
#
# COMPACT_ATOMS: atom_id res chain seq x y z
N LEU A 1 -2.60 -20.32 15.86
CA LEU A 1 -1.33 -19.89 15.30
C LEU A 1 -1.59 -18.68 14.39
N THR A 2 -0.78 -17.63 14.53
CA THR A 2 -0.87 -16.38 13.77
C THR A 2 0.39 -16.20 12.94
N GLU A 3 0.24 -15.75 11.71
CA GLU A 3 1.37 -15.52 10.79
C GLU A 3 1.20 -14.20 10.02
N GLY A 4 2.20 -13.83 9.18
CA GLY A 4 2.16 -12.59 8.40
C GLY A 4 1.95 -11.37 9.29
N THR A 5 2.71 -11.31 10.39
CA THR A 5 2.49 -10.31 11.44
C THR A 5 3.36 -9.08 11.24
N TYR A 6 2.82 -7.92 11.62
CA TYR A 6 3.57 -6.68 11.78
C TYR A 6 3.04 -5.89 12.97
N ILE A 7 3.77 -4.86 13.39
CA ILE A 7 3.37 -3.97 14.47
C ILE A 7 3.29 -2.54 13.94
N ILE A 8 2.16 -1.88 14.19
CA ILE A 8 2.00 -0.44 13.95
C ILE A 8 1.76 0.29 15.27
N LYS A 9 2.33 1.48 15.40
CA LYS A 9 2.06 2.38 16.52
C LYS A 9 1.02 3.41 16.10
N HIS A 10 -0.06 3.53 16.87
CA HIS A 10 -1.09 4.53 16.67
C HIS A 10 -1.66 4.96 18.03
N ASP A 11 -1.80 6.27 18.23
CA ASP A 11 -2.39 6.90 19.43
C ASP A 11 -1.95 6.28 20.77
N GLY A 12 -0.63 6.12 20.94
CA GLY A 12 -0.03 5.60 22.18
C GLY A 12 -0.12 4.10 22.39
N TYR A 13 -0.69 3.33 21.44
CA TYR A 13 -0.72 1.88 21.44
C TYR A 13 0.14 1.30 20.34
N TYR A 14 0.62 0.08 20.55
CA TYR A 14 1.19 -0.80 19.54
C TYR A 14 0.15 -1.86 19.19
N TYR A 15 -0.13 -2.00 17.92
CA TYR A 15 -1.09 -2.98 17.39
C TYR A 15 -0.32 -4.07 16.67
N LEU A 16 -0.45 -5.29 17.17
CA LEU A 16 0.02 -6.49 16.51
C LEU A 16 -1.09 -6.97 15.58
N VAL A 17 -0.87 -6.83 14.29
CA VAL A 17 -1.78 -7.29 13.24
C VAL A 17 -1.21 -8.54 12.63
N GLY A 18 -2.05 -9.52 12.34
CA GLY A 18 -1.65 -10.77 11.73
C GLY A 18 -2.80 -11.51 11.10
N SER A 19 -2.54 -12.72 10.67
CA SER A 19 -3.50 -13.57 10.01
C SER A 19 -3.65 -14.90 10.75
N ALA A 20 -4.87 -15.39 10.87
CA ALA A 20 -5.20 -16.65 11.49
C ALA A 20 -6.06 -17.51 10.55
N GLY A 21 -6.25 -18.78 10.88
CA GLY A 21 -6.99 -19.73 10.07
C GLY A 21 -6.11 -20.45 9.04
N SER A 22 -6.75 -21.21 8.15
CA SER A 22 -6.08 -21.94 7.07
C SER A 22 -5.97 -21.09 5.81
N CYS A 23 -4.74 -20.81 5.39
CA CYS A 23 -4.43 -20.27 4.08
C CYS A 23 -4.49 -21.37 3.01
N CYS A 24 -4.61 -20.96 1.76
CA CYS A 24 -4.21 -21.77 0.61
C CYS A 24 -5.09 -22.97 0.30
N ASP A 25 -6.31 -23.02 0.83
CA ASP A 25 -7.30 -24.10 0.65
C ASP A 25 -8.47 -23.70 -0.28
N GLY A 26 -8.21 -22.80 -1.24
CA GLY A 26 -9.21 -22.34 -2.20
C GLY A 26 -10.49 -21.87 -1.51
N ALA A 27 -11.63 -22.42 -1.95
CA ALA A 27 -12.95 -22.06 -1.40
C ALA A 27 -13.14 -22.41 0.10
N ASN A 28 -12.37 -23.36 0.63
CA ASN A 28 -12.42 -23.79 2.02
C ASN A 28 -11.52 -22.96 2.95
N SER A 29 -10.72 -22.05 2.40
CA SER A 29 -9.80 -21.21 3.18
C SER A 29 -10.56 -20.43 4.26
N THR A 30 -10.10 -20.57 5.51
CA THR A 30 -10.62 -19.85 6.68
C THR A 30 -9.73 -18.68 7.09
N TYR A 31 -8.75 -18.34 6.26
CA TYR A 31 -7.79 -17.29 6.51
C TYR A 31 -8.49 -15.94 6.72
N HIS A 32 -8.04 -15.17 7.69
CA HIS A 32 -8.63 -13.90 8.07
C HIS A 32 -7.63 -13.03 8.85
N LEU A 33 -7.85 -11.71 8.90
CA LEU A 33 -7.01 -10.80 9.67
C LEU A 33 -7.49 -10.67 11.11
N VAL A 34 -6.51 -10.59 12.02
CA VAL A 34 -6.72 -10.44 13.46
C VAL A 34 -5.80 -9.34 14.00
N VAL A 35 -6.17 -8.79 15.17
CA VAL A 35 -5.43 -7.73 15.84
C VAL A 35 -5.46 -7.88 17.36
N ALA A 36 -4.34 -7.54 17.99
CA ALA A 36 -4.22 -7.33 19.43
C ALA A 36 -3.45 -6.03 19.68
N ARG A 37 -3.57 -5.42 20.87
CA ARG A 37 -2.82 -4.19 21.16
C ARG A 37 -2.13 -4.22 22.52
N SER A 38 -1.11 -3.37 22.68
CA SER A 38 -0.41 -3.13 23.93
C SER A 38 0.04 -1.67 24.05
N LYS A 39 0.20 -1.16 25.25
CA LYS A 39 0.89 0.12 25.50
C LYS A 39 2.41 -0.01 25.45
N ASN A 40 2.95 -1.22 25.45
CA ASN A 40 4.37 -1.50 25.38
C ASN A 40 4.68 -2.33 24.13
N LEU A 41 5.75 -1.99 23.39
CA LEU A 41 6.20 -2.71 22.22
C LEU A 41 6.42 -4.22 22.48
N PHE A 42 6.90 -4.56 23.64
CA PHE A 42 7.15 -5.95 24.04
C PHE A 42 5.93 -6.66 24.67
N GLY A 43 4.77 -5.98 24.69
CA GLY A 43 3.53 -6.53 25.26
C GLY A 43 3.36 -6.28 26.77
N PRO A 44 2.43 -6.98 27.43
CA PRO A 44 1.56 -7.99 26.83
C PRO A 44 0.54 -7.40 25.86
N TYR A 45 0.32 -8.10 24.75
CA TYR A 45 -0.73 -7.76 23.79
C TYR A 45 -2.04 -8.43 24.20
N VAL A 46 -3.15 -7.71 24.09
CA VAL A 46 -4.48 -8.19 24.44
C VAL A 46 -5.48 -7.90 23.33
N ASP A 47 -6.53 -8.69 23.29
CA ASP A 47 -7.68 -8.46 22.42
C ASP A 47 -8.61 -7.33 22.99
N ARG A 48 -9.73 -7.06 22.32
CA ARG A 48 -10.70 -6.02 22.72
C ARG A 48 -11.34 -6.26 24.10
N VAL A 49 -11.34 -7.51 24.57
CA VAL A 49 -11.91 -7.88 25.88
C VAL A 49 -10.84 -8.14 26.94
N GLY A 50 -9.58 -7.81 26.65
CA GLY A 50 -8.46 -7.90 27.57
C GLY A 50 -7.82 -9.28 27.71
N LYS A 51 -8.12 -10.23 26.82
CA LYS A 51 -7.51 -11.56 26.83
C LYS A 51 -6.18 -11.56 26.12
N SER A 52 -5.23 -12.32 26.66
CA SER A 52 -3.84 -12.37 26.18
C SER A 52 -3.71 -12.98 24.79
N ALA A 53 -2.95 -12.32 23.92
CA ALA A 53 -2.56 -12.85 22.62
C ALA A 53 -1.62 -14.08 22.74
N LEU A 54 -0.91 -14.23 23.86
CA LEU A 54 -0.10 -15.44 24.12
C LEU A 54 -0.95 -16.70 24.25
N ASP A 55 -2.23 -16.54 24.60
CA ASP A 55 -3.22 -17.62 24.68
C ASP A 55 -4.05 -17.72 23.38
N ASN A 56 -3.53 -17.20 22.25
CA ASN A 56 -4.19 -17.11 20.94
C ASN A 56 -5.50 -16.31 20.95
N ASN A 57 -5.65 -15.33 21.85
CA ASN A 57 -6.81 -14.44 21.83
C ASN A 57 -6.46 -13.19 20.99
N PHE A 58 -7.23 -12.96 19.96
CA PHE A 58 -7.15 -11.80 19.08
C PHE A 58 -8.55 -11.29 18.76
N SER A 59 -8.66 -10.02 18.51
CA SER A 59 -9.87 -9.46 17.91
C SER A 59 -9.85 -9.60 16.41
N SER A 60 -11.01 -9.85 15.83
CA SER A 60 -11.14 -9.93 14.38
C SER A 60 -11.03 -8.56 13.72
N LEU A 61 -10.39 -8.51 12.58
CA LEU A 61 -10.23 -7.29 11.79
C LEU A 61 -10.88 -7.41 10.41
N LEU A 62 -10.73 -8.57 9.75
CA LEU A 62 -11.28 -8.82 8.42
C LEU A 62 -11.60 -10.29 8.26
N TYR A 63 -12.80 -10.62 7.78
CA TYR A 63 -13.24 -11.95 7.42
C TYR A 63 -13.56 -12.05 5.94
N ARG A 64 -13.86 -13.28 5.49
CA ARG A 64 -14.36 -13.54 4.15
C ARG A 64 -15.70 -12.85 3.89
N SER A 65 -15.96 -12.51 2.64
CA SER A 65 -17.27 -12.14 2.14
C SER A 65 -17.84 -13.22 1.21
N SER A 66 -18.99 -12.95 0.61
CA SER A 66 -19.53 -13.78 -0.48
C SER A 66 -18.66 -13.74 -1.76
N LYS A 67 -17.84 -12.71 -1.93
CA LYS A 67 -17.01 -12.46 -3.12
C LYS A 67 -15.52 -12.73 -2.92
N VAL A 68 -15.02 -12.63 -1.67
CA VAL A 68 -13.60 -12.86 -1.37
C VAL A 68 -13.47 -13.91 -0.27
N VAL A 69 -12.70 -14.94 -0.54
CA VAL A 69 -12.46 -16.06 0.37
C VAL A 69 -11.06 -16.02 0.90
N GLY A 70 -10.89 -16.28 2.19
CA GLY A 70 -9.58 -16.35 2.85
C GLY A 70 -8.75 -15.06 2.75
N PRO A 71 -9.30 -13.88 3.10
CA PRO A 71 -8.53 -12.63 3.10
C PRO A 71 -7.50 -12.64 4.24
N GLY A 72 -6.23 -12.43 3.91
CA GLY A 72 -5.17 -12.44 4.92
C GLY A 72 -3.80 -12.05 4.39
N HIS A 73 -2.78 -12.21 5.23
CA HIS A 73 -1.38 -11.86 4.97
C HIS A 73 -1.27 -10.42 4.47
N CYS A 74 -1.65 -9.48 5.33
CA CYS A 74 -1.72 -8.07 4.95
C CYS A 74 -0.35 -7.38 4.95
N SER A 75 -0.30 -6.25 4.24
CA SER A 75 0.77 -5.27 4.36
C SER A 75 0.70 -4.53 5.69
N GLU A 76 1.68 -3.69 5.96
CA GLU A 76 1.53 -2.61 6.93
C GLU A 76 0.34 -1.71 6.57
N PHE A 77 -0.25 -1.04 7.56
CA PHE A 77 -1.20 0.04 7.28
C PHE A 77 -0.43 1.23 6.71
N ILE A 78 -0.74 1.57 5.48
CA ILE A 78 -0.15 2.71 4.77
C ILE A 78 -1.11 3.89 4.82
N GLN A 79 -0.58 5.09 4.88
CA GLN A 79 -1.40 6.30 4.76
C GLN A 79 -1.33 6.82 3.32
N ASP A 80 -2.47 7.26 2.80
CA ASP A 80 -2.51 8.05 1.60
C ASP A 80 -2.16 9.52 1.88
N ASP A 81 -2.10 10.35 0.86
CA ASP A 81 -1.73 11.76 0.99
C ASP A 81 -2.80 12.64 1.67
N ALA A 82 -3.97 12.08 1.97
CA ALA A 82 -4.98 12.69 2.83
C ALA A 82 -4.87 12.22 4.28
N GLY A 83 -3.91 11.32 4.60
CA GLY A 83 -3.71 10.75 5.93
C GLY A 83 -4.66 9.60 6.27
N GLN A 84 -5.41 9.09 5.29
CA GLN A 84 -6.30 7.94 5.46
C GLN A 84 -5.49 6.66 5.44
N TYR A 85 -5.74 5.75 6.39
CA TYR A 85 -5.09 4.43 6.45
C TYR A 85 -5.74 3.44 5.50
N TRP A 86 -4.88 2.62 4.89
CA TRP A 86 -5.21 1.56 3.95
C TRP A 86 -4.43 0.30 4.28
N VAL A 87 -4.98 -0.85 3.90
CA VAL A 87 -4.31 -2.15 4.04
C VAL A 87 -4.45 -2.97 2.76
N LEU A 88 -3.31 -3.47 2.28
CA LEU A 88 -3.25 -4.48 1.22
C LEU A 88 -3.28 -5.87 1.85
N TYR A 89 -4.01 -6.79 1.26
CA TYR A 89 -4.04 -8.19 1.65
C TYR A 89 -4.34 -9.05 0.42
N HIS A 90 -4.21 -10.35 0.54
CA HIS A 90 -4.60 -11.24 -0.54
C HIS A 90 -5.84 -12.09 -0.15
N GLY A 91 -6.53 -12.60 -1.15
CA GLY A 91 -7.66 -13.51 -1.01
C GLY A 91 -8.01 -14.15 -2.34
N TYR A 92 -8.90 -15.12 -2.33
CA TYR A 92 -9.42 -15.72 -3.55
C TYR A 92 -10.69 -14.98 -3.99
N ASP A 93 -10.81 -14.76 -5.29
CA ASP A 93 -12.08 -14.37 -5.91
C ASP A 93 -13.03 -15.57 -5.89
N ALA A 94 -14.14 -15.49 -5.15
CA ALA A 94 -15.09 -16.59 -5.01
C ALA A 94 -15.70 -17.04 -6.35
N SER A 95 -15.73 -16.17 -7.35
CA SER A 95 -16.22 -16.48 -8.70
C SER A 95 -15.18 -17.22 -9.55
N ASN A 96 -13.90 -17.18 -9.17
CA ASN A 96 -12.81 -17.81 -9.94
C ASN A 96 -11.66 -18.23 -9.02
N ILE A 97 -11.91 -19.20 -8.17
CA ILE A 97 -10.92 -19.75 -7.21
C ILE A 97 -9.66 -20.29 -7.91
N SER A 98 -9.83 -20.89 -9.10
CA SER A 98 -8.73 -21.48 -9.85
C SER A 98 -7.71 -20.48 -10.38
N ALA A 99 -8.06 -19.19 -10.47
CA ALA A 99 -7.13 -18.11 -10.82
C ALA A 99 -6.10 -17.80 -9.70
N GLY A 100 -6.22 -18.46 -8.54
CA GLY A 100 -5.37 -18.22 -7.41
C GLY A 100 -5.78 -16.98 -6.61
N ARG A 101 -4.87 -16.54 -5.74
CA ARG A 101 -5.10 -15.38 -4.87
C ARG A 101 -4.84 -14.08 -5.61
N LYS A 102 -5.69 -13.10 -5.36
CA LYS A 102 -5.57 -11.72 -5.85
C LYS A 102 -5.24 -10.79 -4.70
N THR A 103 -4.70 -9.63 -5.01
CA THR A 103 -4.48 -8.55 -4.05
C THR A 103 -5.70 -7.65 -3.98
N TYR A 104 -6.07 -7.29 -2.75
CA TYR A 104 -7.17 -6.39 -2.43
C TYR A 104 -6.66 -5.24 -1.57
N LEU A 105 -7.37 -4.13 -1.60
CA LEU A 105 -7.07 -2.92 -0.85
C LEU A 105 -8.33 -2.46 -0.14
N ASP A 106 -8.24 -2.24 1.17
CA ASP A 106 -9.34 -1.70 1.97
C ASP A 106 -8.92 -0.55 2.87
N LYS A 107 -9.88 0.32 3.14
CA LYS A 107 -9.77 1.44 4.04
C LYS A 107 -9.77 0.95 5.49
N VAL A 108 -8.84 1.47 6.29
CA VAL A 108 -8.78 1.25 7.73
C VAL A 108 -9.14 2.54 8.44
N THR A 109 -10.13 2.48 9.31
CA THR A 109 -10.51 3.57 10.21
C THR A 109 -10.20 3.18 11.65
N TRP A 110 -10.34 4.13 12.58
CA TRP A 110 -10.16 3.89 14.01
C TRP A 110 -11.48 4.19 14.72
N ASP A 111 -11.92 3.27 15.59
CA ASP A 111 -13.13 3.49 16.37
C ASP A 111 -12.88 4.39 17.61
N GLU A 112 -13.93 4.67 18.37
CA GLU A 112 -13.87 5.54 19.56
C GLU A 112 -12.94 4.99 20.65
N ASP A 113 -12.77 3.67 20.71
CA ASP A 113 -11.84 3.00 21.63
C ASP A 113 -10.41 2.91 21.07
N GLY A 114 -10.16 3.46 19.89
CA GLY A 114 -8.87 3.50 19.23
C GLY A 114 -8.47 2.16 18.58
N TRP A 115 -9.41 1.28 18.23
CA TRP A 115 -9.10 0.06 17.49
C TRP A 115 -9.22 0.26 15.99
N PRO A 116 -8.36 -0.42 15.19
CA PRO A 116 -8.52 -0.39 13.75
C PRO A 116 -9.79 -1.15 13.33
N VAL A 117 -10.45 -0.62 12.33
CA VAL A 117 -11.71 -1.14 11.78
C VAL A 117 -11.66 -1.15 10.27
N ILE A 118 -11.97 -2.29 9.67
CA ILE A 118 -12.37 -2.40 8.27
C ILE A 118 -13.90 -2.52 8.26
N LYS A 119 -14.55 -1.76 7.39
CA LYS A 119 -16.02 -1.66 7.33
C LYS A 119 -16.66 -3.05 7.28
N GLU A 120 -17.59 -3.31 8.20
CA GLU A 120 -18.31 -4.60 8.34
C GLU A 120 -17.40 -5.83 8.48
N MET A 121 -16.10 -5.62 8.80
CA MET A 121 -15.06 -6.67 8.87
C MET A 121 -15.02 -7.57 7.63
N ARG A 122 -15.28 -7.01 6.45
CA ARG A 122 -15.24 -7.74 5.17
C ARG A 122 -14.53 -6.94 4.09
N PRO A 123 -13.99 -7.62 3.04
CA PRO A 123 -13.52 -6.94 1.85
C PRO A 123 -14.59 -6.04 1.24
N SER A 124 -14.21 -4.82 0.87
CA SER A 124 -15.10 -3.90 0.16
C SER A 124 -15.40 -4.43 -1.23
N GLU A 125 -16.59 -4.11 -1.72
CA GLU A 125 -16.97 -4.38 -3.10
C GLU A 125 -16.68 -3.17 -3.99
N ASN A 126 -16.61 -3.37 -5.29
CA ASN A 126 -16.35 -2.30 -6.24
C ASN A 126 -17.32 -1.12 -6.05
N GLY A 127 -16.78 0.07 -5.82
CA GLY A 127 -17.55 1.29 -5.60
C GLY A 127 -18.03 1.53 -4.16
N GLU A 128 -17.73 0.66 -3.21
CA GLU A 128 -18.07 0.87 -1.79
C GLU A 128 -17.08 1.78 -1.06
N CYS A 129 -15.90 1.96 -1.61
CA CYS A 129 -14.83 2.75 -1.04
C CYS A 129 -14.26 3.71 -2.08
N GLU A 130 -14.15 4.99 -1.72
CA GLU A 130 -13.40 5.93 -2.54
C GLU A 130 -11.93 5.51 -2.61
N PRO A 131 -11.26 5.66 -3.74
CA PRO A 131 -9.86 5.27 -3.87
C PRO A 131 -8.94 6.10 -2.96
N PRO A 132 -7.71 5.60 -2.66
CA PRO A 132 -6.71 6.40 -1.96
C PRO A 132 -6.45 7.73 -2.66
N VAL A 133 -6.28 8.78 -1.86
CA VAL A 133 -5.86 10.09 -2.37
C VAL A 133 -4.36 10.07 -2.62
N ILE A 134 -3.98 10.18 -3.87
CA ILE A 134 -2.58 10.33 -4.28
C ILE A 134 -2.42 11.76 -4.77
N LYS A 135 -1.70 12.57 -3.99
CA LYS A 135 -1.23 13.87 -4.48
C LYS A 135 -0.05 13.55 -5.39
N THR A 136 -0.24 13.77 -6.65
CA THR A 136 0.87 13.67 -7.60
C THR A 136 1.96 14.63 -7.12
N THR A 137 3.02 14.05 -6.54
CA THR A 137 4.21 14.80 -6.19
C THR A 137 4.95 15.15 -7.48
N ALA A 138 5.63 16.27 -7.50
CA ALA A 138 6.69 16.82 -8.41
C ALA A 138 6.89 16.25 -9.84
N ILE A 139 6.36 15.05 -10.15
CA ILE A 139 6.27 14.55 -11.53
C ILE A 139 5.17 15.31 -12.30
N GLU A 140 4.19 15.93 -11.62
CA GLU A 140 3.25 16.85 -12.28
C GLU A 140 3.89 18.19 -12.65
N ASP A 141 4.93 18.62 -11.95
CA ASP A 141 5.71 19.79 -12.37
C ASP A 141 6.65 19.48 -13.55
N ILE A 142 6.82 18.19 -13.90
CA ILE A 142 7.38 17.72 -15.17
C ILE A 142 6.22 17.35 -16.13
N ASN A 143 5.03 17.87 -15.88
CA ASN A 143 3.89 17.72 -16.77
C ASN A 143 4.21 18.19 -18.18
N ALA A 144 3.60 17.54 -19.13
CA ALA A 144 3.59 17.94 -20.54
C ALA A 144 3.44 19.47 -20.70
N ASP A 145 2.67 20.12 -19.85
CA ASP A 145 2.50 21.59 -19.81
C ASP A 145 3.78 22.34 -19.43
N SER A 146 4.61 21.85 -18.50
CA SER A 146 5.88 22.51 -18.17
C SER A 146 6.99 22.09 -19.13
N ALA A 147 6.97 20.87 -19.61
CA ALA A 147 7.85 20.39 -20.68
C ALA A 147 7.52 21.09 -22.00
N GLU A 148 6.26 21.19 -22.39
CA GLU A 148 5.81 22.00 -23.54
C GLU A 148 6.13 23.47 -23.37
N LYS A 149 5.93 24.03 -22.15
CA LYS A 149 6.25 25.43 -21.85
C LYS A 149 7.74 25.73 -21.90
N HIS A 150 8.58 24.72 -21.70
CA HIS A 150 10.04 24.84 -21.77
C HIS A 150 10.66 24.21 -23.00
N GLY A 151 9.86 23.57 -23.87
CA GLY A 151 10.33 22.91 -25.09
C GLY A 151 11.29 21.74 -24.81
N ILE A 152 11.04 20.99 -23.74
CA ILE A 152 11.83 19.80 -23.36
C ILE A 152 10.97 18.55 -23.57
N HIS A 153 11.46 17.58 -24.34
CA HIS A 153 10.79 16.34 -24.63
C HIS A 153 11.64 15.14 -24.27
N LEU A 154 11.02 14.11 -23.72
CA LEU A 154 11.66 12.81 -23.43
C LEU A 154 11.20 11.77 -24.46
N SER A 155 12.12 10.95 -24.94
CA SER A 155 11.82 9.90 -25.93
C SER A 155 10.94 8.79 -25.37
N SER A 156 11.00 8.52 -24.08
CA SER A 156 10.23 7.47 -23.40
C SER A 156 10.11 7.76 -21.91
N HIS A 157 9.05 7.19 -21.28
CA HIS A 157 8.88 7.16 -19.82
C HIS A 157 9.44 5.87 -19.19
N MET A 158 9.69 4.85 -20.03
CA MET A 158 10.36 3.61 -19.62
C MET A 158 11.60 3.46 -20.47
N VAL A 159 12.75 3.28 -19.84
CA VAL A 159 14.07 3.30 -20.48
C VAL A 159 14.77 1.98 -20.16
N ASP A 160 15.14 1.24 -21.19
CA ASP A 160 15.88 -0.01 -21.06
C ASP A 160 17.39 0.25 -20.99
N ASP A 161 17.92 1.03 -21.93
CA ASP A 161 19.35 1.27 -22.08
C ASP A 161 19.72 2.74 -22.35
N HIS A 162 18.82 3.52 -22.92
CA HIS A 162 19.07 4.92 -23.21
C HIS A 162 17.80 5.79 -23.15
N LEU A 163 17.95 7.02 -22.74
CA LEU A 163 16.92 8.05 -22.74
C LEU A 163 17.37 9.23 -23.60
N THR A 164 16.55 9.62 -24.57
CA THR A 164 16.83 10.82 -25.36
C THR A 164 16.05 12.00 -24.81
N ILE A 165 16.79 13.05 -24.47
CA ILE A 165 16.24 14.33 -24.01
C ILE A 165 16.41 15.31 -25.16
N THR A 166 15.32 15.87 -25.70
CA THR A 166 15.34 16.88 -26.73
C THR A 166 14.85 18.22 -26.19
N SER A 167 15.41 19.31 -26.70
CA SER A 167 14.98 20.67 -26.34
C SER A 167 14.80 21.49 -27.61
N GLU A 168 13.73 22.23 -27.71
CA GLU A 168 13.50 23.22 -28.78
C GLU A 168 14.34 24.48 -28.60
N ARG A 169 14.94 24.65 -27.42
CA ARG A 169 15.82 25.78 -27.14
C ARG A 169 17.21 25.52 -27.71
N GLN A 170 17.82 26.52 -28.28
CA GLN A 170 19.20 26.44 -28.76
C GLN A 170 20.25 26.64 -27.64
N GLU A 171 19.83 27.01 -26.44
CA GLU A 171 20.71 27.21 -25.30
C GLU A 171 21.06 25.88 -24.61
N PRO A 172 22.28 25.77 -24.07
CA PRO A 172 22.67 24.61 -23.28
C PRO A 172 21.77 24.45 -22.06
N PHE A 173 21.36 23.23 -21.76
CA PHE A 173 20.61 22.89 -20.56
C PHE A 173 21.36 21.88 -19.70
N SER A 174 21.09 21.90 -18.40
CA SER A 174 21.59 20.92 -17.45
C SER A 174 20.50 19.91 -17.13
N TRP A 175 20.86 18.65 -17.00
CA TRP A 175 19.94 17.58 -16.63
C TRP A 175 20.49 16.75 -15.47
N GLN A 176 19.60 16.12 -14.72
CA GLN A 176 19.90 15.19 -13.63
C GLN A 176 18.94 14.02 -13.67
N VAL A 177 19.45 12.81 -13.42
CA VAL A 177 18.67 11.62 -13.10
C VAL A 177 18.80 11.40 -11.61
N VAL A 178 17.69 11.31 -10.92
CA VAL A 178 17.62 11.07 -9.49
C VAL A 178 16.84 9.79 -9.21
N THR A 179 17.18 9.08 -8.14
CA THR A 179 16.40 7.95 -7.66
C THR A 179 15.06 8.43 -7.09
N ILE A 180 14.12 7.51 -6.88
CA ILE A 180 12.85 7.82 -6.18
C ILE A 180 13.05 8.34 -4.74
N HIS A 181 14.24 8.16 -4.16
CA HIS A 181 14.63 8.67 -2.85
C HIS A 181 15.35 10.03 -2.92
N GLY A 182 15.45 10.64 -4.12
CA GLY A 182 16.08 11.92 -4.33
C GLY A 182 17.61 11.88 -4.43
N GLU A 183 18.23 10.71 -4.44
CA GLU A 183 19.67 10.57 -4.62
C GLU A 183 20.04 10.82 -6.09
N LYS A 184 21.05 11.66 -6.30
CA LYS A 184 21.53 11.96 -7.63
C LYS A 184 22.30 10.77 -8.20
N TRP A 185 21.83 10.22 -9.30
CA TRP A 185 22.46 9.10 -9.97
C TRP A 185 23.37 9.54 -11.12
N LEU A 186 22.82 10.34 -12.04
CA LEU A 186 23.54 10.88 -13.20
C LEU A 186 23.25 12.37 -13.37
N SER A 187 24.13 13.07 -14.03
CA SER A 187 23.88 14.45 -14.46
C SER A 187 24.81 14.87 -15.58
N GLY A 188 24.38 15.83 -16.34
CA GLY A 188 25.17 16.37 -17.42
C GLY A 188 24.69 17.72 -17.91
N LYS A 189 25.38 18.21 -18.94
CA LYS A 189 24.95 19.36 -19.74
C LYS A 189 24.84 18.92 -21.17
N ALA A 190 23.83 19.42 -21.86
CA ALA A 190 23.61 19.13 -23.26
C ALA A 190 23.16 20.37 -24.02
N GLN A 191 23.37 20.34 -25.31
CA GLN A 191 22.87 21.34 -26.22
C GLN A 191 22.16 20.59 -27.33
N ASN A 192 20.85 20.80 -27.46
CA ASN A 192 20.01 20.28 -28.53
C ASN A 192 20.16 18.77 -28.81
N GLY A 193 19.46 17.95 -28.01
CA GLY A 193 19.43 16.50 -28.14
C GLY A 193 20.56 15.81 -27.36
N ALA A 194 20.29 15.43 -26.10
CA ALA A 194 21.18 14.58 -25.33
C ALA A 194 20.61 13.15 -25.28
N THR A 195 21.48 12.17 -25.49
CA THR A 195 21.20 10.77 -25.16
C THR A 195 21.94 10.40 -23.88
N VAL A 196 21.23 9.84 -22.93
CA VAL A 196 21.73 9.47 -21.60
C VAL A 196 21.58 7.97 -21.40
#